data_b2aa1079885f32ff7f061c4129e3ae1f
#
_entry.id   b2aa1079885f32ff7f061c4129e3ae1f
#
_cell.length_a   1.000
_cell.length_b   1.000
_cell.length_c   1.000
_cell.angle_alpha   90.00
_cell.angle_beta   90.00
_cell.angle_gamma   90.00
#
_symmetry.space_group_name_H-M   'P 1'
#
loop_
_entity.id
_entity.type
_entity.pdbx_description
1 polymer ?
#
loop_
_entity_poly.entity_id
_entity_poly.type
_entity_poly.pdbx_seq_one_letter_code
_entity_poly.pdbx_strand_id
1 'polypeptide(L)'
;MDPDNKIKAWRWRQLAGWVGAGLCFLAVMALMDGLLNRVWEPASLIKLLPGLTAEINGPLGEEVRGVQELTYVSDSNDLTLTFAAVHKGYFLGGDMWRGRITASSRIHPGEYHLTVAPRRSATSRATPAFRIVVFADPVSLRRSSKSLVRRYTGFSPWGVAALCLPGILLTFGTVFCLSLWLDRLWAQGGRAEIYRVIRKDGDFEIHFSLGTEHGVRPGLDLSVYNPQGQAVGLARVAAAAARDAVAVLTADQEIRPGFMVVITELKPG
;
A
#
# COMPACT_ATOMS: atom_id res chain seq x y z
N MET A 1 15.68 -32.48 -16.69
CA MET A 1 15.41 -31.04 -16.72
C MET A 1 16.53 -30.29 -16.02
N ASP A 2 17.07 -29.29 -16.71
CA ASP A 2 18.34 -28.62 -16.41
C ASP A 2 18.31 -27.94 -15.01
N PRO A 3 19.25 -28.24 -14.10
CA PRO A 3 19.34 -27.61 -12.78
C PRO A 3 19.46 -26.09 -12.84
N ASP A 4 19.98 -25.57 -13.97
CA ASP A 4 20.12 -24.14 -14.22
C ASP A 4 18.79 -23.39 -14.27
N ASN A 5 17.72 -24.02 -14.74
CA ASN A 5 16.40 -23.37 -14.81
C ASN A 5 15.76 -23.17 -13.44
N LYS A 6 16.03 -24.06 -12.47
CA LYS A 6 15.53 -23.94 -11.09
C LYS A 6 16.23 -22.78 -10.36
N ILE A 7 17.55 -22.66 -10.55
CA ILE A 7 18.35 -21.59 -9.95
C ILE A 7 17.93 -20.24 -10.53
N LYS A 8 17.69 -20.15 -11.84
CA LYS A 8 17.20 -18.93 -12.49
C LYS A 8 15.83 -18.50 -11.95
N ALA A 9 14.87 -19.42 -11.86
CA ALA A 9 13.54 -19.13 -11.33
C ALA A 9 13.57 -18.64 -9.88
N TRP A 10 14.39 -19.26 -9.04
CA TRP A 10 14.58 -18.84 -7.66
C TRP A 10 15.16 -17.42 -7.55
N ARG A 11 16.17 -17.08 -8.38
CA ARG A 11 16.75 -15.73 -8.46
C ARG A 11 15.72 -14.70 -8.91
N TRP A 12 14.92 -15.02 -9.93
CA TRP A 12 13.85 -14.15 -10.40
C TRP A 12 12.78 -13.90 -9.33
N ARG A 13 12.39 -14.93 -8.58
CA ARG A 13 11.47 -14.79 -7.44
C ARG A 13 12.03 -13.87 -6.38
N GLN A 14 13.31 -14.03 -6.02
CA GLN A 14 13.97 -13.14 -5.07
C GLN A 14 14.00 -11.69 -5.57
N LEU A 15 14.42 -11.48 -6.80
CA LEU A 15 14.49 -10.14 -7.40
C LEU A 15 13.11 -9.48 -7.41
N ALA A 16 12.07 -10.18 -7.85
CA ALA A 16 10.70 -9.68 -7.82
C ALA A 16 10.25 -9.33 -6.39
N GLY A 17 10.61 -10.15 -5.40
CA GLY A 17 10.35 -9.87 -3.99
C GLY A 17 11.02 -8.57 -3.50
N TRP A 18 12.29 -8.38 -3.83
CA TRP A 18 13.02 -7.13 -3.47
C TRP A 18 12.44 -5.90 -4.16
N VAL A 19 12.08 -6.00 -5.44
CA VAL A 19 11.42 -4.91 -6.17
C VAL A 19 10.06 -4.59 -5.56
N GLY A 20 9.26 -5.61 -5.24
CA GLY A 20 7.97 -5.44 -4.58
C GLY A 20 8.09 -4.77 -3.21
N ALA A 21 9.07 -5.20 -2.39
CA ALA A 21 9.35 -4.60 -1.09
C ALA A 21 9.76 -3.12 -1.23
N GLY A 22 10.61 -2.79 -2.21
CA GLY A 22 11.01 -1.41 -2.52
C GLY A 22 9.83 -0.53 -2.93
N LEU A 23 8.94 -1.05 -3.78
CA LEU A 23 7.72 -0.33 -4.19
C LEU A 23 6.76 -0.12 -3.02
N CYS A 24 6.57 -1.13 -2.16
CA CYS A 24 5.78 -0.98 -0.94
C CYS A 24 6.35 0.09 -0.01
N PHE A 25 7.66 0.08 0.20
CA PHE A 25 8.33 1.09 1.01
C PHE A 25 8.14 2.50 0.44
N LEU A 26 8.32 2.66 -0.87
CA LEU A 26 8.10 3.94 -1.57
C LEU A 26 6.65 4.42 -1.44
N ALA A 27 5.68 3.52 -1.61
CA ALA A 27 4.26 3.84 -1.46
C ALA A 27 3.94 4.30 -0.04
N VAL A 28 4.43 3.59 0.99
CA VAL A 28 4.24 3.97 2.40
C VAL A 28 4.87 5.33 2.69
N MET A 29 6.09 5.57 2.23
CA MET A 29 6.77 6.86 2.41
C MET A 29 6.00 8.00 1.73
N ALA A 30 5.48 7.78 0.52
CA ALA A 30 4.67 8.77 -0.18
C ALA A 30 3.33 9.05 0.55
N LEU A 31 2.66 8.02 1.07
CA LEU A 31 1.45 8.17 1.88
C LEU A 31 1.73 8.94 3.17
N MET A 32 2.81 8.61 3.87
CA MET A 32 3.24 9.33 5.08
C MET A 32 3.50 10.80 4.80
N ASP A 33 4.24 11.12 3.72
CA ASP A 33 4.51 12.48 3.30
C ASP A 33 3.22 13.25 2.99
N GLY A 34 2.26 12.61 2.30
CA GLY A 34 0.95 13.19 2.00
C GLY A 34 0.11 13.47 3.26
N LEU A 35 0.10 12.56 4.22
CA LEU A 35 -0.60 12.71 5.50
C LEU A 35 0.04 13.82 6.35
N LEU A 36 1.36 13.80 6.50
CA LEU A 36 2.11 14.82 7.26
C LEU A 36 1.89 16.21 6.66
N ASN A 37 1.92 16.33 5.33
CA ASN A 37 1.64 17.59 4.65
C ASN A 37 0.24 18.12 5.01
N ARG A 38 -0.76 17.23 5.04
CA ARG A 38 -2.14 17.61 5.40
C ARG A 38 -2.28 18.10 6.84
N VAL A 39 -1.51 17.54 7.77
CA VAL A 39 -1.50 17.94 9.18
C VAL A 39 -0.75 19.26 9.37
N TRP A 40 0.34 19.47 8.63
CA TRP A 40 1.20 20.64 8.79
C TRP A 40 0.76 21.87 8.00
N GLU A 41 -0.06 21.70 6.97
CA GLU A 41 -0.67 22.82 6.24
C GLU A 41 -2.08 23.07 6.78
N PRO A 42 -2.31 24.21 7.46
CA PRO A 42 -3.65 24.54 7.94
C PRO A 42 -4.62 24.70 6.78
N ALA A 43 -5.84 24.23 6.96
CA ALA A 43 -6.89 24.31 5.93
C ALA A 43 -7.25 25.75 5.53
N SER A 44 -6.90 26.73 6.38
CA SER A 44 -7.06 28.15 6.10
C SER A 44 -5.97 28.75 5.20
N LEU A 45 -4.89 28.01 4.91
CA LEU A 45 -3.81 28.46 4.03
C LEU A 45 -4.06 28.04 2.59
N ILE A 46 -4.25 29.02 1.71
CA ILE A 46 -4.45 28.80 0.28
C ILE A 46 -3.26 29.35 -0.48
N LYS A 47 -2.70 28.53 -1.35
CA LYS A 47 -1.55 28.87 -2.18
C LYS A 47 -1.97 28.96 -3.62
N LEU A 48 -1.75 30.10 -4.27
CA LEU A 48 -2.20 30.37 -5.64
C LEU A 48 -1.06 30.93 -6.50
N LEU A 49 -1.27 30.85 -7.82
CA LEU A 49 -0.51 31.62 -8.81
C LEU A 49 -1.45 32.64 -9.43
N PRO A 50 -0.92 33.74 -10.00
CA PRO A 50 -1.71 34.69 -10.77
C PRO A 50 -2.50 34.01 -11.89
N GLY A 51 -3.76 34.36 -12.06
CA GLY A 51 -4.66 33.78 -13.04
C GLY A 51 -5.24 32.40 -12.68
N LEU A 52 -4.85 31.79 -11.56
CA LEU A 52 -5.38 30.50 -11.15
C LEU A 52 -6.54 30.60 -10.17
N THR A 53 -7.29 29.52 -10.11
CA THR A 53 -8.46 29.36 -9.25
C THR A 53 -8.26 28.17 -8.33
N ALA A 54 -8.68 28.30 -7.05
CA ALA A 54 -8.71 27.20 -6.10
C ALA A 54 -10.10 27.03 -5.48
N GLU A 55 -10.43 25.80 -5.15
CA GLU A 55 -11.62 25.52 -4.34
C GLU A 55 -11.32 25.79 -2.87
N ILE A 56 -12.29 26.41 -2.19
CA ILE A 56 -12.23 26.80 -0.80
C ILE A 56 -13.52 26.39 -0.11
N ASN A 57 -13.41 25.97 1.13
CA ASN A 57 -14.54 25.66 1.97
C ASN A 57 -14.30 26.17 3.38
N GLY A 58 -15.34 26.43 4.10
CA GLY A 58 -15.24 26.86 5.49
C GLY A 58 -16.50 26.52 6.29
N PRO A 59 -16.40 26.55 7.60
CA PRO A 59 -17.54 26.34 8.48
C PRO A 59 -18.59 27.42 8.24
N LEU A 60 -19.85 27.04 8.42
CA LEU A 60 -21.00 27.92 8.32
C LEU A 60 -21.59 28.13 9.72
N GLY A 61 -21.98 29.36 10.03
CA GLY A 61 -22.76 29.63 11.23
C GLY A 61 -24.19 29.12 11.06
N GLU A 62 -24.83 28.74 12.18
CA GLU A 62 -26.17 28.14 12.21
C GLU A 62 -27.29 29.02 11.58
N GLU A 63 -27.06 30.32 11.43
CA GLU A 63 -28.04 31.28 10.91
C GLU A 63 -28.13 31.37 9.37
N VAL A 64 -27.15 30.80 8.63
CA VAL A 64 -27.05 30.94 7.16
C VAL A 64 -27.79 29.81 6.47
N ARG A 65 -28.76 30.18 5.62
CA ARG A 65 -29.58 29.21 4.87
C ARG A 65 -29.14 29.01 3.43
N GLY A 66 -28.44 29.98 2.86
CA GLY A 66 -28.05 29.92 1.45
C GLY A 66 -26.84 30.79 1.12
N VAL A 67 -26.28 30.57 -0.05
CA VAL A 67 -25.09 31.29 -0.56
C VAL A 67 -25.30 32.81 -0.67
N GLN A 68 -26.54 33.25 -0.85
CA GLN A 68 -26.90 34.67 -1.01
C GLN A 68 -26.75 35.48 0.29
N GLU A 69 -26.74 34.79 1.42
CA GLU A 69 -26.57 35.40 2.75
C GLU A 69 -25.10 35.51 3.15
N LEU A 70 -24.18 35.02 2.32
CA LEU A 70 -22.74 35.10 2.54
C LEU A 70 -22.15 36.32 1.85
N THR A 71 -21.17 36.92 2.49
CA THR A 71 -20.33 37.98 1.93
C THR A 71 -18.87 37.72 2.29
N TYR A 72 -17.96 38.35 1.60
CA TYR A 72 -16.53 38.27 1.92
C TYR A 72 -15.89 39.65 1.91
N VAL A 73 -14.82 39.77 2.67
CA VAL A 73 -13.93 40.92 2.68
C VAL A 73 -12.54 40.44 2.37
N SER A 74 -11.85 41.08 1.46
CA SER A 74 -10.48 40.75 1.03
C SER A 74 -9.62 42.01 1.07
N ASP A 75 -8.32 41.82 1.37
CA ASP A 75 -7.32 42.89 1.35
C ASP A 75 -7.02 43.38 -0.09
N SER A 76 -7.45 42.66 -1.10
CA SER A 76 -7.22 42.99 -2.50
C SER A 76 -8.46 42.80 -3.37
N ASN A 77 -8.70 43.76 -4.27
CA ASN A 77 -9.75 43.66 -5.29
C ASN A 77 -9.43 42.67 -6.41
N ASP A 78 -8.17 42.23 -6.51
CA ASP A 78 -7.71 41.20 -7.44
C ASP A 78 -8.04 39.79 -7.05
N LEU A 79 -8.62 39.58 -5.85
CA LEU A 79 -9.12 38.29 -5.36
C LEU A 79 -10.64 38.28 -5.42
N THR A 80 -11.19 37.34 -6.17
CA THR A 80 -12.65 37.17 -6.29
C THR A 80 -13.08 35.84 -5.74
N LEU A 81 -14.02 35.84 -4.77
CA LEU A 81 -14.62 34.64 -4.23
C LEU A 81 -16.05 34.48 -4.76
N THR A 82 -16.30 33.34 -5.37
CA THR A 82 -17.63 32.93 -5.83
C THR A 82 -18.12 31.78 -4.98
N PHE A 83 -19.23 31.94 -4.28
CA PHE A 83 -19.85 30.88 -3.49
C PHE A 83 -20.61 29.94 -4.42
N ALA A 84 -20.37 28.62 -4.27
CA ALA A 84 -20.96 27.59 -5.12
C ALA A 84 -22.16 26.92 -4.44
N ALA A 85 -22.02 26.52 -3.17
CA ALA A 85 -23.04 25.77 -2.45
C ALA A 85 -22.91 25.93 -0.92
N VAL A 86 -24.02 25.71 -0.24
CA VAL A 86 -24.08 25.52 1.21
C VAL A 86 -24.52 24.08 1.46
N HIS A 87 -23.75 23.35 2.25
CA HIS A 87 -24.04 21.98 2.66
C HIS A 87 -24.40 21.96 4.12
N LYS A 88 -25.57 21.42 4.44
CA LYS A 88 -26.10 21.27 5.81
C LYS A 88 -26.01 19.82 6.27
N GLY A 89 -25.83 19.65 7.58
CA GLY A 89 -25.91 18.33 8.20
C GLY A 89 -24.73 17.40 7.93
N TYR A 90 -23.52 17.91 7.86
CA TYR A 90 -22.33 17.05 7.76
C TYR A 90 -22.11 16.30 9.08
N PHE A 91 -22.07 14.97 9.04
CA PHE A 91 -22.05 14.08 10.20
C PHE A 91 -20.95 14.33 11.25
N LEU A 92 -19.84 14.97 10.88
CA LEU A 92 -18.70 15.25 11.76
C LEU A 92 -18.25 16.72 11.78
N GLY A 93 -18.86 17.63 11.04
CA GLY A 93 -18.31 18.97 10.87
C GLY A 93 -19.31 20.14 10.91
N GLY A 94 -20.59 19.89 11.12
CA GLY A 94 -21.61 20.93 11.05
C GLY A 94 -21.89 21.41 9.60
N ASP A 95 -22.50 22.56 9.50
CA ASP A 95 -22.79 23.18 8.21
C ASP A 95 -21.55 23.83 7.62
N MET A 96 -21.36 23.73 6.29
CA MET A 96 -20.22 24.33 5.60
C MET A 96 -20.62 24.93 4.25
N TRP A 97 -19.92 25.98 3.88
CA TRP A 97 -20.02 26.57 2.55
C TRP A 97 -18.85 26.10 1.67
N ARG A 98 -19.10 26.05 0.37
CA ARG A 98 -18.10 25.85 -0.67
C ARG A 98 -18.08 27.01 -1.62
N GLY A 99 -16.90 27.38 -2.07
CA GLY A 99 -16.69 28.43 -3.04
C GLY A 99 -15.43 28.20 -3.85
N ARG A 100 -15.21 29.15 -4.76
CA ARG A 100 -14.05 29.16 -5.63
C ARG A 100 -13.39 30.52 -5.55
N ILE A 101 -12.14 30.57 -5.16
CA ILE A 101 -11.35 31.79 -5.14
C ILE A 101 -10.53 31.86 -6.41
N THR A 102 -10.59 33.00 -7.10
CA THR A 102 -9.84 33.28 -8.34
C THR A 102 -8.90 34.45 -8.06
N ALA A 103 -7.63 34.28 -8.38
CA ALA A 103 -6.65 35.35 -8.39
C ALA A 103 -6.57 35.95 -9.77
N SER A 104 -6.67 37.28 -9.89
CA SER A 104 -6.47 37.99 -11.15
C SER A 104 -5.07 37.68 -11.72
N SER A 105 -4.93 37.71 -13.06
CA SER A 105 -3.61 37.60 -13.71
C SER A 105 -2.67 38.77 -13.40
N ARG A 106 -3.21 39.89 -12.89
CA ARG A 106 -2.45 41.09 -12.53
C ARG A 106 -2.09 41.18 -11.05
N ILE A 107 -2.55 40.25 -10.23
CA ILE A 107 -2.27 40.26 -8.79
C ILE A 107 -0.77 40.15 -8.54
N HIS A 108 -0.27 40.98 -7.65
CA HIS A 108 1.14 40.90 -7.23
C HIS A 108 1.39 39.70 -6.31
N PRO A 109 2.57 39.06 -6.39
CA PRO A 109 2.96 38.06 -5.40
C PRO A 109 2.97 38.66 -4.00
N GLY A 110 2.40 37.94 -3.03
CA GLY A 110 2.28 38.44 -1.66
C GLY A 110 1.32 37.62 -0.83
N GLU A 111 1.09 38.10 0.39
CA GLU A 111 0.17 37.51 1.32
C GLU A 111 -1.08 38.39 1.45
N TYR A 112 -2.24 37.75 1.38
CA TYR A 112 -3.54 38.40 1.43
C TYR A 112 -4.42 37.68 2.45
N HIS A 113 -5.35 38.41 3.03
CA HIS A 113 -6.34 37.87 3.95
C HIS A 113 -7.73 37.97 3.33
N LEU A 114 -8.50 36.91 3.52
CA LEU A 114 -9.89 36.86 3.12
C LEU A 114 -10.73 36.34 4.27
N THR A 115 -11.78 37.09 4.61
CA THR A 115 -12.72 36.73 5.67
C THR A 115 -14.09 36.56 5.07
N VAL A 116 -14.77 35.47 5.41
CA VAL A 116 -16.13 35.18 4.98
C VAL A 116 -17.07 35.37 6.18
N ALA A 117 -18.13 36.13 6.00
CA ALA A 117 -19.10 36.42 7.03
C ALA A 117 -20.55 36.36 6.49
N PRO A 118 -21.54 36.09 7.36
CA PRO A 118 -22.94 36.30 7.03
C PRO A 118 -23.21 37.79 6.76
N ARG A 119 -23.96 38.08 5.72
CA ARG A 119 -24.28 39.46 5.32
C ARG A 119 -25.00 40.28 6.44
N ARG A 120 -25.75 39.59 7.30
CA ARG A 120 -26.48 40.22 8.41
C ARG A 120 -25.67 40.43 9.69
N SER A 121 -24.53 39.79 9.82
CA SER A 121 -23.72 39.75 11.04
C SER A 121 -22.27 40.18 10.81
N ALA A 122 -22.02 41.11 9.92
CA ALA A 122 -20.67 41.58 9.56
C ALA A 122 -19.84 42.11 10.74
N THR A 123 -20.41 42.22 11.93
CA THR A 123 -19.81 42.85 13.11
C THR A 123 -19.61 41.89 14.30
N SER A 124 -20.01 40.62 14.23
CA SER A 124 -20.00 39.77 15.41
C SER A 124 -19.38 38.40 15.17
N ARG A 125 -18.32 38.10 15.90
CA ARG A 125 -17.52 36.90 16.08
C ARG A 125 -16.49 36.61 15.00
N ALA A 126 -15.28 36.29 15.48
CA ALA A 126 -14.13 35.91 14.69
C ALA A 126 -14.46 34.83 13.64
N THR A 127 -14.80 35.28 12.46
CA THR A 127 -14.97 34.43 11.29
C THR A 127 -13.59 33.91 10.88
N PRO A 128 -13.45 32.65 10.49
CA PRO A 128 -12.15 32.13 10.11
C PRO A 128 -11.59 32.95 8.94
N ALA A 129 -10.46 33.59 9.19
CA ALA A 129 -9.71 34.29 8.17
C ALA A 129 -8.90 33.28 7.36
N PHE A 130 -9.03 33.32 6.06
CA PHE A 130 -8.21 32.56 5.12
C PHE A 130 -6.97 33.37 4.76
N ARG A 131 -5.82 32.73 4.86
CA ARG A 131 -4.54 33.30 4.44
C ARG A 131 -4.22 32.81 3.05
N ILE A 132 -4.15 33.75 2.10
CA ILE A 132 -3.93 33.47 0.69
C ILE A 132 -2.52 33.92 0.34
N VAL A 133 -1.69 33.00 -0.09
CA VAL A 133 -0.32 33.31 -0.51
C VAL A 133 -0.25 33.15 -2.03
N VAL A 134 0.00 34.27 -2.71
CA VAL A 134 0.19 34.29 -4.16
C VAL A 134 1.68 34.25 -4.47
N PHE A 135 2.09 33.25 -5.23
CA PHE A 135 3.49 33.05 -5.63
C PHE A 135 3.75 33.63 -7.02
N ALA A 136 4.96 34.11 -7.28
CA ALA A 136 5.32 34.67 -8.58
C ALA A 136 5.41 33.61 -9.68
N ASP A 137 5.81 32.39 -9.34
CA ASP A 137 6.11 31.33 -10.29
C ASP A 137 5.81 29.91 -9.71
N PRO A 138 5.61 28.90 -10.58
CA PRO A 138 5.31 27.54 -10.14
C PRO A 138 6.44 26.87 -9.34
N VAL A 139 7.68 27.35 -9.51
CA VAL A 139 8.84 26.77 -8.80
C VAL A 139 8.83 27.22 -7.33
N SER A 140 8.56 28.50 -7.08
CA SER A 140 8.42 29.05 -5.73
C SER A 140 7.23 28.42 -4.99
N LEU A 141 6.10 28.26 -5.67
CA LEU A 141 4.93 27.53 -5.13
C LEU A 141 5.29 26.09 -4.74
N ARG A 142 6.04 25.38 -5.59
CA ARG A 142 6.46 24.00 -5.33
C ARG A 142 7.41 23.91 -4.14
N ARG A 143 8.41 24.83 -4.08
CA ARG A 143 9.37 24.92 -2.97
C ARG A 143 8.72 25.24 -1.63
N SER A 144 7.61 25.96 -1.64
CA SER A 144 6.83 26.28 -0.43
C SER A 144 6.05 25.10 0.13
N SER A 145 5.92 24.00 -0.61
CA SER A 145 5.24 22.79 -0.12
C SER A 145 6.04 22.14 0.99
N LYS A 146 5.35 21.71 2.04
CA LYS A 146 5.93 20.93 3.14
C LYS A 146 6.10 19.47 2.77
N SER A 147 5.40 18.99 1.73
CA SER A 147 5.58 17.67 1.17
C SER A 147 6.94 17.56 0.48
N LEU A 148 7.76 16.59 0.90
CA LEU A 148 9.05 16.31 0.27
C LEU A 148 8.86 15.78 -1.15
N VAL A 149 7.92 14.88 -1.36
CA VAL A 149 7.61 14.33 -2.69
C VAL A 149 7.26 15.47 -3.64
N ARG A 150 6.30 16.33 -3.29
CA ARG A 150 5.87 17.43 -4.13
C ARG A 150 6.98 18.45 -4.39
N ARG A 151 7.81 18.72 -3.39
CA ARG A 151 8.90 19.69 -3.46
C ARG A 151 10.00 19.26 -4.44
N TYR A 152 10.39 17.98 -4.44
CA TYR A 152 11.49 17.47 -5.27
C TYR A 152 11.04 16.93 -6.63
N THR A 153 9.92 16.24 -6.68
CA THR A 153 9.45 15.59 -7.93
C THR A 153 8.39 16.42 -8.67
N GLY A 154 7.67 17.30 -7.97
CA GLY A 154 6.52 18.02 -8.51
C GLY A 154 5.24 17.18 -8.55
N PHE A 155 5.31 15.88 -8.28
CA PHE A 155 4.13 15.01 -8.25
C PHE A 155 3.40 15.06 -6.92
N SER A 156 2.11 14.75 -6.95
CA SER A 156 1.34 14.56 -5.73
C SER A 156 1.81 13.30 -5.00
N PRO A 157 2.01 13.32 -3.65
CA PRO A 157 2.34 12.13 -2.88
C PRO A 157 1.34 10.99 -3.09
N TRP A 158 0.05 11.32 -3.16
CA TRP A 158 -1.03 10.37 -3.45
C TRP A 158 -0.91 9.75 -4.84
N GLY A 159 -0.51 10.57 -5.84
CA GLY A 159 -0.27 10.10 -7.20
C GLY A 159 0.91 9.13 -7.27
N VAL A 160 2.00 9.41 -6.55
CA VAL A 160 3.15 8.50 -6.46
C VAL A 160 2.74 7.19 -5.79
N ALA A 161 2.02 7.24 -4.66
CA ALA A 161 1.52 6.03 -4.00
C ALA A 161 0.60 5.22 -4.94
N ALA A 162 -0.33 5.88 -5.63
CA ALA A 162 -1.23 5.22 -6.58
C ALA A 162 -0.47 4.57 -7.76
N LEU A 163 0.60 5.21 -8.25
CA LEU A 163 1.44 4.66 -9.32
C LEU A 163 2.22 3.41 -8.88
N CYS A 164 2.56 3.30 -7.60
CA CYS A 164 3.22 2.10 -7.05
C CYS A 164 2.30 0.88 -7.01
N LEU A 165 0.97 1.06 -6.87
CA LEU A 165 0.02 -0.06 -6.72
C LEU A 165 0.06 -1.08 -7.85
N PRO A 166 -0.03 -0.73 -9.15
CA PRO A 166 0.07 -1.71 -10.22
C PRO A 166 1.41 -2.44 -10.22
N GLY A 167 2.51 -1.75 -9.89
CA GLY A 167 3.83 -2.39 -9.74
C GLY A 167 3.88 -3.41 -8.61
N ILE A 168 3.28 -3.09 -7.46
CA ILE A 168 3.16 -4.00 -6.32
C ILE A 168 2.34 -5.23 -6.71
N LEU A 169 1.17 -5.05 -7.34
CA LEU A 169 0.32 -6.15 -7.79
C LEU A 169 1.04 -7.05 -8.80
N LEU A 170 1.76 -6.46 -9.75
CA LEU A 170 2.54 -7.20 -10.73
C LEU A 170 3.65 -8.04 -10.08
N THR A 171 4.40 -7.47 -9.14
CA THR A 171 5.47 -8.20 -8.44
C THR A 171 4.90 -9.31 -7.56
N PHE A 172 3.79 -9.07 -6.86
CA PHE A 172 3.10 -10.11 -6.09
C PHE A 172 2.61 -11.24 -6.98
N GLY A 173 1.95 -10.91 -8.10
CA GLY A 173 1.50 -11.90 -9.08
C GLY A 173 2.67 -12.73 -9.63
N THR A 174 3.78 -12.08 -9.96
CA THR A 174 4.99 -12.74 -10.45
C THR A 174 5.57 -13.70 -9.40
N VAL A 175 5.71 -13.26 -8.15
CA VAL A 175 6.21 -14.10 -7.05
C VAL A 175 5.26 -15.29 -6.82
N PHE A 176 3.96 -15.06 -6.83
CA PHE A 176 2.96 -16.11 -6.66
C PHE A 176 3.03 -17.15 -7.79
N CYS A 177 3.02 -16.70 -9.05
CA CYS A 177 3.13 -17.61 -10.22
C CYS A 177 4.44 -18.41 -10.22
N LEU A 178 5.56 -17.75 -9.91
CA LEU A 178 6.85 -18.43 -9.80
C LEU A 178 6.89 -19.44 -8.66
N SER A 179 6.27 -19.14 -7.53
CA SER A 179 6.16 -20.07 -6.39
C SER A 179 5.36 -21.30 -6.79
N LEU A 180 4.16 -21.14 -7.36
CA LEU A 180 3.35 -22.27 -7.84
C LEU A 180 4.07 -23.11 -8.89
N TRP A 181 4.81 -22.47 -9.78
CA TRP A 181 5.59 -23.17 -10.81
C TRP A 181 6.74 -23.97 -10.21
N LEU A 182 7.48 -23.39 -9.27
CA LEU A 182 8.53 -24.07 -8.52
C LEU A 182 7.99 -25.27 -7.76
N ASP A 183 6.87 -25.13 -7.04
CA ASP A 183 6.25 -26.21 -6.27
C ASP A 183 5.88 -27.38 -7.19
N ARG A 184 5.31 -27.11 -8.36
CA ARG A 184 5.02 -28.16 -9.37
C ARG A 184 6.29 -28.87 -9.86
N LEU A 185 7.37 -28.12 -10.07
CA LEU A 185 8.66 -28.70 -10.50
C LEU A 185 9.29 -29.58 -9.40
N TRP A 186 9.13 -29.20 -8.15
CA TRP A 186 9.58 -30.01 -7.01
C TRP A 186 8.76 -31.28 -6.89
N ALA A 187 7.43 -31.17 -6.98
CA ALA A 187 6.51 -32.31 -6.93
C ALA A 187 6.79 -33.33 -8.05
N GLN A 188 7.04 -32.89 -9.29
CA GLN A 188 7.45 -33.78 -10.41
C GLN A 188 8.77 -34.51 -10.15
N GLY A 189 9.66 -33.91 -9.35
CA GLY A 189 10.90 -34.55 -8.91
C GLY A 189 10.77 -35.44 -7.68
N GLY A 190 9.54 -35.71 -7.22
CA GLY A 190 9.28 -36.51 -6.02
C GLY A 190 9.80 -35.86 -4.74
N ARG A 191 9.85 -34.53 -4.72
CA ARG A 191 10.33 -33.73 -3.59
C ARG A 191 9.26 -32.76 -3.13
N ALA A 192 9.08 -32.61 -1.83
CA ALA A 192 8.22 -31.59 -1.26
C ALA A 192 8.78 -31.04 0.06
N GLU A 193 8.38 -29.83 0.35
CA GLU A 193 8.65 -29.20 1.63
C GLU A 193 7.65 -29.64 2.69
N ILE A 194 8.12 -29.87 3.90
CA ILE A 194 7.28 -30.15 5.07
C ILE A 194 6.70 -28.82 5.54
N TYR A 195 5.39 -28.65 5.44
CA TYR A 195 4.71 -27.40 5.83
C TYR A 195 4.15 -27.45 7.26
N ARG A 196 3.97 -28.67 7.82
CA ARG A 196 3.46 -28.83 9.19
C ARG A 196 4.14 -30.01 9.87
N VAL A 197 4.49 -29.83 11.12
CA VAL A 197 5.07 -30.85 11.98
C VAL A 197 4.30 -30.89 13.28
N ILE A 198 3.88 -32.08 13.70
CA ILE A 198 3.18 -32.32 14.97
C ILE A 198 4.00 -33.36 15.74
N ARG A 199 4.34 -33.06 16.97
CA ARG A 199 5.00 -34.05 17.85
C ARG A 199 3.94 -34.87 18.59
N LYS A 200 3.98 -36.18 18.44
CA LYS A 200 3.02 -37.10 19.06
C LYS A 200 3.78 -38.32 19.58
N ASP A 201 3.64 -38.61 20.88
CA ASP A 201 4.16 -39.81 21.53
C ASP A 201 5.67 -40.09 21.34
N GLY A 202 6.47 -39.04 21.11
CA GLY A 202 7.90 -39.15 20.84
C GLY A 202 8.28 -39.12 19.38
N ASP A 203 7.36 -39.36 18.48
CA ASP A 203 7.52 -39.29 17.02
C ASP A 203 7.09 -37.96 16.44
N PHE A 204 7.52 -37.69 15.21
CA PHE A 204 7.12 -36.52 14.45
C PHE A 204 6.15 -36.92 13.33
N GLU A 205 4.93 -36.42 13.39
CA GLU A 205 3.98 -36.48 12.30
C GLU A 205 4.23 -35.28 11.38
N ILE A 206 4.63 -35.57 10.16
CA ILE A 206 4.99 -34.56 9.14
C ILE A 206 3.96 -34.54 8.02
N HIS A 207 3.53 -33.32 7.63
CA HIS A 207 2.63 -33.09 6.52
C HIS A 207 3.35 -32.41 5.36
N PHE A 208 3.16 -32.90 4.16
CA PHE A 208 3.84 -32.41 2.96
C PHE A 208 2.94 -32.54 1.72
N SER A 209 3.22 -31.70 0.69
CA SER A 209 2.39 -31.59 -0.53
C SER A 209 2.83 -32.55 -1.63
N LEU A 210 2.91 -33.84 -1.33
CA LEU A 210 2.96 -34.95 -2.28
C LEU A 210 1.92 -35.98 -1.90
N GLY A 211 1.11 -36.41 -2.86
CA GLY A 211 0.06 -37.39 -2.63
C GLY A 211 0.09 -38.53 -3.64
N THR A 212 -1.03 -39.20 -3.77
CA THR A 212 -1.18 -40.35 -4.68
C THR A 212 -0.96 -39.97 -6.15
N GLU A 213 -1.26 -38.72 -6.54
CA GLU A 213 -0.97 -38.19 -7.88
C GLU A 213 0.54 -38.17 -8.17
N HIS A 214 1.38 -38.15 -7.15
CA HIS A 214 2.85 -38.13 -7.25
C HIS A 214 3.49 -39.48 -6.90
N GLY A 215 2.67 -40.54 -6.80
CA GLY A 215 3.13 -41.89 -6.52
C GLY A 215 3.32 -42.21 -5.04
N VAL A 216 2.94 -41.31 -4.13
CA VAL A 216 3.00 -41.55 -2.68
C VAL A 216 1.87 -42.48 -2.27
N ARG A 217 2.19 -43.55 -1.52
CA ARG A 217 1.24 -44.53 -1.01
C ARG A 217 1.49 -44.80 0.49
N PRO A 218 0.44 -45.13 1.24
CA PRO A 218 0.65 -45.56 2.63
C PRO A 218 1.67 -46.72 2.73
N GLY A 219 2.56 -46.62 3.68
CA GLY A 219 3.66 -47.59 3.89
C GLY A 219 4.95 -47.29 3.11
N LEU A 220 4.96 -46.29 2.22
CA LEU A 220 6.16 -45.89 1.51
C LEU A 220 7.15 -45.21 2.46
N ASP A 221 8.44 -45.54 2.32
CA ASP A 221 9.51 -44.88 3.06
C ASP A 221 10.07 -43.69 2.27
N LEU A 222 10.18 -42.55 2.93
CA LEU A 222 10.64 -41.28 2.38
C LEU A 222 11.89 -40.84 3.13
N SER A 223 12.88 -40.32 2.41
CA SER A 223 14.04 -39.67 3.03
C SER A 223 13.74 -38.24 3.39
N VAL A 224 14.04 -37.82 4.63
CA VAL A 224 13.88 -36.45 5.09
C VAL A 224 15.24 -35.76 5.15
N TYR A 225 15.31 -34.56 4.57
CA TYR A 225 16.52 -33.72 4.51
C TYR A 225 16.30 -32.39 5.20
N ASN A 226 17.33 -31.91 5.87
CA ASN A 226 17.33 -30.54 6.40
C ASN A 226 17.55 -29.51 5.28
N PRO A 227 17.39 -28.19 5.53
CA PRO A 227 17.64 -27.13 4.56
C PRO A 227 19.08 -27.09 4.03
N GLN A 228 20.03 -27.72 4.74
CA GLN A 228 21.43 -27.83 4.35
C GLN A 228 21.70 -29.07 3.44
N GLY A 229 20.67 -29.87 3.16
CA GLY A 229 20.76 -31.05 2.30
C GLY A 229 21.30 -32.30 3.00
N GLN A 230 21.39 -32.31 4.32
CA GLN A 230 21.81 -33.50 5.11
C GLN A 230 20.57 -34.36 5.40
N ALA A 231 20.71 -35.67 5.26
CA ALA A 231 19.68 -36.62 5.61
C ALA A 231 19.48 -36.65 7.15
N VAL A 232 18.23 -36.50 7.56
CA VAL A 232 17.83 -36.44 8.98
C VAL A 232 17.23 -37.76 9.44
N GLY A 233 16.55 -38.47 8.53
CA GLY A 233 15.92 -39.77 8.85
C GLY A 233 15.01 -40.25 7.72
N LEU A 234 14.34 -41.39 8.02
CA LEU A 234 13.36 -42.00 7.14
C LEU A 234 11.98 -41.83 7.75
N ALA A 235 11.04 -41.30 6.97
CA ALA A 235 9.64 -41.15 7.36
C ALA A 235 8.79 -42.19 6.63
N ARG A 236 7.88 -42.85 7.34
CA ARG A 236 6.95 -43.81 6.75
C ARG A 236 5.60 -43.14 6.55
N VAL A 237 5.07 -43.21 5.32
CA VAL A 237 3.77 -42.64 4.99
C VAL A 237 2.66 -43.37 5.73
N ALA A 238 1.93 -42.66 6.59
CA ALA A 238 0.77 -43.15 7.32
C ALA A 238 -0.51 -43.05 6.51
N ALA A 239 -0.70 -41.92 5.83
CA ALA A 239 -1.86 -41.66 4.98
C ALA A 239 -1.48 -40.80 3.78
N ALA A 240 -2.13 -41.01 2.62
CA ALA A 240 -1.94 -40.22 1.41
C ALA A 240 -3.29 -39.85 0.80
N ALA A 241 -3.52 -38.55 0.60
CA ALA A 241 -4.60 -37.99 -0.20
C ALA A 241 -4.10 -37.75 -1.65
N ALA A 242 -4.93 -37.11 -2.51
CA ALA A 242 -4.58 -36.87 -3.90
C ALA A 242 -3.28 -36.05 -4.03
N ARG A 243 -3.11 -34.99 -3.24
CA ARG A 243 -2.00 -34.03 -3.34
C ARG A 243 -1.18 -33.87 -2.07
N ASP A 244 -1.66 -34.35 -0.95
CA ASP A 244 -1.03 -34.25 0.35
C ASP A 244 -0.85 -35.63 0.97
N ALA A 245 0.16 -35.77 1.82
CA ALA A 245 0.35 -36.97 2.59
C ALA A 245 0.86 -36.65 3.99
N VAL A 246 0.67 -37.62 4.88
CA VAL A 246 1.13 -37.61 6.26
C VAL A 246 2.07 -38.77 6.44
N ALA A 247 3.26 -38.52 7.00
CA ALA A 247 4.21 -39.56 7.36
C ALA A 247 4.65 -39.39 8.80
N VAL A 248 5.06 -40.50 9.39
CA VAL A 248 5.60 -40.55 10.76
C VAL A 248 7.11 -40.78 10.67
N LEU A 249 7.84 -39.98 11.39
CA LEU A 249 9.30 -40.03 11.49
C LEU A 249 9.72 -40.11 12.94
N THR A 250 10.53 -41.14 13.25
CA THR A 250 11.26 -41.21 14.50
C THR A 250 12.65 -40.60 14.27
N ALA A 251 12.96 -39.49 14.92
CA ALA A 251 14.25 -38.81 14.77
C ALA A 251 14.76 -38.29 16.10
N ASP A 252 16.07 -38.37 16.28
CA ASP A 252 16.77 -37.81 17.46
C ASP A 252 16.90 -36.27 17.36
N GLN A 253 16.66 -35.70 16.18
CA GLN A 253 16.74 -34.26 15.93
C GLN A 253 15.36 -33.64 15.79
N GLU A 254 15.23 -32.39 16.21
CA GLU A 254 14.01 -31.64 16.08
C GLU A 254 13.71 -31.33 14.60
N ILE A 255 12.57 -31.82 14.13
CA ILE A 255 12.07 -31.54 12.77
C ILE A 255 11.26 -30.24 12.79
N ARG A 256 11.49 -29.40 11.79
CA ARG A 256 10.79 -28.10 11.63
C ARG A 256 10.19 -27.98 10.23
N PRO A 257 9.15 -27.17 10.06
CA PRO A 257 8.70 -26.76 8.74
C PRO A 257 9.87 -26.16 7.92
N GLY A 258 9.90 -26.46 6.61
CA GLY A 258 11.01 -26.08 5.73
C GLY A 258 12.01 -27.23 5.46
N PHE A 259 11.87 -28.38 6.12
CA PHE A 259 12.60 -29.60 5.77
C PHE A 259 12.00 -30.21 4.50
N MET A 260 12.77 -31.01 3.78
CA MET A 260 12.38 -31.61 2.51
C MET A 260 12.18 -33.11 2.65
N VAL A 261 11.07 -33.62 2.09
CA VAL A 261 10.89 -35.06 1.85
C VAL A 261 11.25 -35.41 0.41
N VAL A 262 11.84 -36.56 0.22
CA VAL A 262 12.24 -37.10 -1.08
C VAL A 262 11.77 -38.54 -1.19
N ILE A 263 11.09 -38.88 -2.26
CA ILE A 263 10.70 -40.27 -2.57
C ILE A 263 11.97 -41.04 -2.96
N THR A 264 12.32 -42.00 -2.14
CA THR A 264 13.58 -42.77 -2.29
C THR A 264 13.51 -43.79 -3.43
N GLU A 265 12.31 -44.22 -3.84
CA GLU A 265 12.07 -45.16 -4.94
C GLU A 265 11.29 -44.54 -6.11
N LEU A 266 11.90 -43.66 -6.88
CA LEU A 266 11.56 -43.49 -8.29
C LEU A 266 12.38 -44.48 -9.10
N LYS A 267 11.94 -45.75 -9.15
CA LYS A 267 12.43 -46.68 -10.19
C LYS A 267 11.97 -46.14 -11.54
N PRO A 268 12.88 -45.80 -12.50
CA PRO A 268 12.45 -45.40 -13.81
C PRO A 268 11.76 -46.61 -14.47
N GLY A 269 10.48 -46.46 -14.81
CA GLY A 269 9.77 -47.34 -15.71
C GLY A 269 10.04 -46.98 -17.15
#